data_94390e62ded52ede68cdaa372af9a982
#
_entry.id   94390e62ded52ede68cdaa372af9a982
#
_cell.length_a   1.000
_cell.length_b   1.000
_cell.length_c   1.000
_cell.angle_alpha   90.00
_cell.angle_beta   90.00
_cell.angle_gamma   90.00
#
_symmetry.space_group_name_H-M   'P 1'
#
loop_
_entity.id
_entity.type
_entity.pdbx_description
1 polymer ?
#
loop_
_entity_poly.entity_id
_entity_poly.type
_entity_poly.pdbx_seq_one_letter_code
_entity_poly.pdbx_strand_id
1 'polypeptide(L)'
;MPFSLFPEPGLPLQSRNETGLVNRLGMKMHARADAASENQPAWPEDIFGILQRFDVRQVAYVPDAGHSQLIERVLGAPSMRAVPLTTEEEGVALLVGAWAGGQRGVLLMQSSGVGNCVNMLSLTQIFRFPFLTLVTMRGEWGEFNPWQVPMGSSTAGIFELSGIKVLRASHAAEVSEVVEAAAGQAYNACTPTAVLLSQRLIGAKVFVK
;
A
#
# COMPACT_ATOMS: atom_id res chain seq x y z
N MET A 1 -42.05 10.37 25.92
CA MET A 1 -41.35 11.57 25.42
C MET A 1 -40.42 11.15 24.30
N PRO A 2 -40.64 11.55 23.04
CA PRO A 2 -39.76 11.19 21.93
C PRO A 2 -38.61 12.20 21.83
N PHE A 3 -37.39 11.72 21.78
CA PHE A 3 -36.19 12.51 21.46
C PHE A 3 -36.15 12.79 19.95
N SER A 4 -36.20 14.07 19.58
CA SER A 4 -35.93 14.54 18.21
C SER A 4 -34.42 14.62 17.99
N LEU A 5 -33.94 13.90 16.96
CA LEU A 5 -32.51 13.70 16.62
C LEU A 5 -32.03 14.52 15.40
N PHE A 6 -32.75 15.57 14.98
CA PHE A 6 -32.33 16.40 13.87
C PHE A 6 -32.26 17.87 14.24
N PRO A 7 -31.14 18.56 13.98
CA PRO A 7 -31.08 20.01 14.11
C PRO A 7 -31.77 20.70 12.93
N GLU A 8 -32.43 21.84 13.24
CA GLU A 8 -33.10 22.73 12.31
C GLU A 8 -32.18 23.33 11.24
N PRO A 9 -32.64 23.57 10.00
CA PRO A 9 -31.87 24.20 8.95
C PRO A 9 -32.00 25.74 9.02
N GLY A 10 -30.89 26.43 9.03
CA GLY A 10 -30.91 27.86 8.75
C GLY A 10 -29.87 28.73 9.42
N LEU A 11 -28.66 28.80 8.86
CA LEU A 11 -27.81 30.00 8.94
C LEU A 11 -27.01 30.11 7.62
N PRO A 12 -26.92 31.31 6.99
CA PRO A 12 -26.23 31.50 5.73
C PRO A 12 -24.72 31.45 5.91
N LEU A 13 -24.03 30.68 5.04
CA LEU A 13 -22.59 30.61 4.90
C LEU A 13 -22.05 31.97 4.42
N GLN A 14 -21.32 32.67 5.29
CA GLN A 14 -20.48 33.79 4.89
C GLN A 14 -19.27 33.26 4.13
N SER A 15 -19.10 33.69 2.87
CA SER A 15 -17.94 33.43 2.04
C SER A 15 -16.66 33.98 2.69
N ARG A 16 -15.82 33.11 3.22
CA ARG A 16 -14.44 33.45 3.59
C ARG A 16 -13.53 33.19 2.39
N ASN A 17 -12.81 34.22 1.98
CA ASN A 17 -11.80 34.18 0.94
C ASN A 17 -10.73 33.11 1.23
N GLU A 18 -10.81 31.94 0.58
CA GLU A 18 -9.84 30.85 0.72
C GLU A 18 -8.56 31.04 -0.11
N THR A 19 -8.46 32.08 -0.94
CA THR A 19 -7.32 32.29 -1.83
C THR A 19 -5.99 32.62 -1.14
N GLY A 20 -6.00 33.03 0.12
CA GLY A 20 -4.78 33.39 0.86
C GLY A 20 -4.06 32.19 1.53
N LEU A 21 -4.77 31.10 1.80
CA LEU A 21 -4.24 29.96 2.56
C LEU A 21 -3.54 28.95 1.64
N VAL A 22 -4.05 28.77 0.42
CA VAL A 22 -3.52 27.84 -0.58
C VAL A 22 -2.11 28.24 -1.04
N ASN A 23 -1.87 29.56 -1.22
CA ASN A 23 -0.55 30.05 -1.64
C ASN A 23 0.55 29.92 -0.57
N ARG A 24 0.21 29.95 0.71
CA ARG A 24 1.20 29.76 1.79
C ARG A 24 1.53 28.28 2.05
N LEU A 25 0.60 27.37 1.82
CA LEU A 25 0.83 25.93 1.89
C LEU A 25 1.61 25.43 0.66
N GLY A 26 1.32 25.92 -0.53
CA GLY A 26 2.03 25.59 -1.77
C GLY A 26 3.50 25.99 -1.72
N MET A 27 3.84 27.21 -1.24
CA MET A 27 5.23 27.65 -1.12
C MET A 27 6.04 26.86 -0.08
N LYS A 28 5.41 26.40 1.02
CA LYS A 28 6.10 25.56 2.02
C LYS A 28 6.28 24.11 1.58
N MET A 29 5.44 23.61 0.69
CA MET A 29 5.61 22.26 0.12
C MET A 29 6.72 22.22 -0.95
N HIS A 30 6.85 23.23 -1.82
CA HIS A 30 7.92 23.32 -2.82
C HIS A 30 9.31 23.49 -2.21
N ALA A 31 9.46 24.32 -1.17
CA ALA A 31 10.76 24.52 -0.49
C ALA A 31 11.22 23.30 0.34
N ARG A 32 10.33 22.33 0.66
CA ARG A 32 10.70 21.06 1.29
C ARG A 32 11.01 19.96 0.27
N ALA A 33 10.49 20.05 -0.95
CA ALA A 33 10.74 19.06 -2.00
C ALA A 33 12.18 19.12 -2.50
N ASP A 34 12.77 20.33 -2.63
CA ASP A 34 14.13 20.50 -3.16
C ASP A 34 15.24 20.05 -2.21
N ALA A 35 15.00 20.00 -0.90
CA ALA A 35 15.96 19.52 0.10
C ALA A 35 15.87 18.01 0.36
N ALA A 36 14.82 17.33 -0.12
CA ALA A 36 14.59 15.90 0.10
C ALA A 36 15.10 15.03 -1.06
N SER A 37 15.56 15.63 -2.19
CA SER A 37 15.90 14.84 -3.39
C SER A 37 17.24 14.12 -3.35
N GLU A 38 18.14 14.46 -2.41
CA GLU A 38 19.49 13.86 -2.38
C GLU A 38 19.61 12.56 -1.56
N ASN A 39 18.55 12.09 -0.88
CA ASN A 39 18.64 10.88 -0.03
C ASN A 39 17.37 10.00 -0.04
N GLN A 40 16.65 9.95 -1.15
CA GLN A 40 15.51 9.04 -1.27
C GLN A 40 16.00 7.62 -1.59
N PRO A 41 15.45 6.59 -0.94
CA PRO A 41 15.83 5.21 -1.24
C PRO A 41 15.48 4.85 -2.69
N ALA A 42 16.39 4.21 -3.42
CA ALA A 42 16.18 3.83 -4.82
C ALA A 42 15.16 2.68 -4.99
N TRP A 43 14.94 1.88 -3.95
CA TRP A 43 14.12 0.69 -4.03
C TRP A 43 12.65 0.88 -4.47
N PRO A 44 11.94 2.01 -4.21
CA PRO A 44 10.59 2.20 -4.77
C PRO A 44 10.59 2.32 -6.30
N GLU A 45 11.64 2.94 -6.87
CA GLU A 45 11.83 3.03 -8.32
C GLU A 45 12.14 1.65 -8.92
N ASP A 46 12.96 0.85 -8.24
CA ASP A 46 13.26 -0.52 -8.66
C ASP A 46 11.98 -1.37 -8.69
N ILE A 47 11.14 -1.28 -7.65
CA ILE A 47 9.83 -1.96 -7.63
C ILE A 47 8.97 -1.51 -8.81
N PHE A 48 8.87 -0.21 -9.06
CA PHE A 48 8.10 0.32 -10.18
C PHE A 48 8.57 -0.28 -11.52
N GLY A 49 9.88 -0.29 -11.77
CA GLY A 49 10.46 -0.90 -12.96
C GLY A 49 10.16 -2.40 -13.08
N ILE A 50 10.16 -3.14 -11.97
CA ILE A 50 9.78 -4.56 -11.94
C ILE A 50 8.31 -4.73 -12.32
N LEU A 51 7.41 -3.96 -11.71
CA LEU A 51 5.98 -4.03 -12.02
C LEU A 51 5.71 -3.75 -13.52
N GLN A 52 6.45 -2.81 -14.13
CA GLN A 52 6.35 -2.53 -15.57
C GLN A 52 6.81 -3.75 -16.42
N ARG A 53 7.97 -4.35 -16.07
CA ARG A 53 8.49 -5.52 -16.80
C ARG A 53 7.55 -6.72 -16.75
N PHE A 54 6.81 -6.88 -15.65
CA PHE A 54 5.79 -7.93 -15.51
C PHE A 54 4.41 -7.54 -16.06
N ASP A 55 4.30 -6.41 -16.76
CA ASP A 55 3.04 -5.92 -17.35
C ASP A 55 1.90 -5.79 -16.34
N VAL A 56 2.22 -5.31 -15.14
CA VAL A 56 1.21 -5.02 -14.11
C VAL A 56 0.43 -3.78 -14.53
N ARG A 57 -0.89 -3.92 -14.65
CA ARG A 57 -1.81 -2.87 -15.10
C ARG A 57 -2.66 -2.27 -13.99
N GLN A 58 -2.96 -3.04 -12.96
CA GLN A 58 -3.80 -2.60 -11.84
C GLN A 58 -2.95 -2.56 -10.56
N VAL A 59 -2.89 -1.40 -9.93
CA VAL A 59 -2.23 -1.21 -8.64
C VAL A 59 -3.27 -0.77 -7.63
N ALA A 60 -3.78 -1.72 -6.86
CA ALA A 60 -4.72 -1.48 -5.77
C ALA A 60 -3.96 -1.10 -4.51
N TYR A 61 -4.41 -0.08 -3.77
CA TYR A 61 -3.71 0.35 -2.57
C TYR A 61 -4.63 1.05 -1.56
N VAL A 62 -4.35 0.85 -0.28
CA VAL A 62 -4.77 1.76 0.78
C VAL A 62 -3.62 2.75 1.02
N PRO A 63 -3.88 4.07 1.08
CA PRO A 63 -2.83 5.07 1.27
C PRO A 63 -1.95 4.78 2.48
N ASP A 64 -0.67 4.55 2.27
CA ASP A 64 0.33 4.28 3.30
C ASP A 64 1.63 5.04 3.04
N ALA A 65 2.22 5.58 4.10
CA ALA A 65 3.45 6.36 4.01
C ALA A 65 4.65 5.54 3.52
N GLY A 66 4.67 4.23 3.80
CA GLY A 66 5.75 3.34 3.34
C GLY A 66 5.72 3.09 1.84
N HIS A 67 4.55 3.20 1.22
CA HIS A 67 4.37 3.04 -0.22
C HIS A 67 4.25 4.38 -0.97
N SER A 68 4.33 5.53 -0.30
CA SER A 68 4.02 6.84 -0.90
C SER A 68 4.75 7.11 -2.21
N GLN A 69 6.06 6.87 -2.26
CA GLN A 69 6.88 7.09 -3.46
C GLN A 69 6.46 6.17 -4.61
N LEU A 70 6.22 4.88 -4.33
CA LEU A 70 5.75 3.93 -5.34
C LEU A 70 4.37 4.32 -5.86
N ILE A 71 3.45 4.74 -4.97
CA ILE A 71 2.11 5.20 -5.34
C ILE A 71 2.20 6.43 -6.24
N GLU A 72 3.03 7.42 -5.92
CA GLU A 72 3.26 8.61 -6.75
C GLU A 72 3.78 8.25 -8.14
N ARG A 73 4.71 7.30 -8.23
CA ARG A 73 5.23 6.81 -9.51
C ARG A 73 4.14 6.16 -10.35
N VAL A 74 3.29 5.33 -9.73
CA VAL A 74 2.17 4.67 -10.41
C VAL A 74 1.12 5.67 -10.87
N LEU A 75 0.78 6.67 -10.06
CA LEU A 75 -0.16 7.74 -10.42
C LEU A 75 0.30 8.55 -11.65
N GLY A 76 1.62 8.72 -11.82
CA GLY A 76 2.22 9.38 -12.97
C GLY A 76 2.39 8.50 -14.21
N ALA A 77 2.06 7.20 -14.16
CA ALA A 77 2.33 6.24 -15.22
C ALA A 77 1.08 5.91 -16.05
N PRO A 78 0.96 6.34 -17.31
CA PRO A 78 -0.21 6.04 -18.14
C PRO A 78 -0.44 4.54 -18.40
N SER A 79 0.60 3.71 -18.23
CA SER A 79 0.53 2.26 -18.41
C SER A 79 -0.10 1.50 -17.25
N MET A 80 -0.27 2.14 -16.10
CA MET A 80 -0.80 1.55 -14.88
C MET A 80 -1.99 2.34 -14.37
N ARG A 81 -2.97 1.64 -13.80
CA ARG A 81 -4.10 2.24 -13.12
C ARG A 81 -3.92 2.12 -11.61
N ALA A 82 -3.72 3.22 -10.94
CA ALA A 82 -3.74 3.31 -9.49
C ALA A 82 -5.20 3.34 -8.99
N VAL A 83 -5.58 2.42 -8.12
CA VAL A 83 -6.92 2.29 -7.57
C VAL A 83 -6.87 2.44 -6.06
N PRO A 84 -7.24 3.60 -5.51
CA PRO A 84 -7.35 3.76 -4.06
C PRO A 84 -8.53 2.96 -3.53
N LEU A 85 -8.31 2.27 -2.41
CA LEU A 85 -9.30 1.42 -1.76
C LEU A 85 -9.77 2.06 -0.46
N THR A 86 -10.97 1.69 -0.02
CA THR A 86 -11.48 2.02 1.31
C THR A 86 -10.88 1.09 2.36
N THR A 87 -10.73 -0.19 2.02
CA THR A 87 -10.15 -1.23 2.88
C THR A 87 -9.42 -2.28 2.02
N GLU A 88 -8.44 -2.95 2.60
CA GLU A 88 -7.49 -3.79 1.87
C GLU A 88 -8.13 -5.03 1.21
N GLU A 89 -9.18 -5.60 1.79
CA GLU A 89 -9.86 -6.77 1.22
C GLU A 89 -10.50 -6.48 -0.14
N GLU A 90 -10.92 -5.24 -0.40
CA GLU A 90 -11.42 -4.84 -1.73
C GLU A 90 -10.36 -5.08 -2.80
N GLY A 91 -9.07 -4.90 -2.46
CA GLY A 91 -7.95 -5.13 -3.34
C GLY A 91 -7.82 -6.58 -3.77
N VAL A 92 -8.06 -7.53 -2.87
CA VAL A 92 -8.02 -8.96 -3.22
C VAL A 92 -9.10 -9.28 -4.28
N ALA A 93 -10.33 -8.78 -4.07
CA ALA A 93 -11.43 -8.96 -5.02
C ALA A 93 -11.16 -8.27 -6.37
N LEU A 94 -10.60 -7.04 -6.33
CA LEU A 94 -10.20 -6.30 -7.52
C LEU A 94 -9.19 -7.09 -8.36
N LEU A 95 -8.18 -7.70 -7.73
CA LEU A 95 -7.17 -8.47 -8.44
C LEU A 95 -7.73 -9.74 -9.08
N VAL A 96 -8.71 -10.40 -8.45
CA VAL A 96 -9.44 -11.51 -9.09
C VAL A 96 -10.13 -11.02 -10.36
N GLY A 97 -10.85 -9.89 -10.29
CA GLY A 97 -11.54 -9.31 -11.44
C GLY A 97 -10.57 -8.86 -12.53
N ALA A 98 -9.45 -8.24 -12.18
CA ALA A 98 -8.41 -7.85 -13.13
C ALA A 98 -7.85 -9.06 -13.88
N TRP A 99 -7.53 -10.13 -13.17
CA TRP A 99 -7.06 -11.38 -13.77
C TRP A 99 -8.09 -12.02 -14.70
N ALA A 100 -9.36 -12.09 -14.28
CA ALA A 100 -10.45 -12.57 -15.14
C ALA A 100 -10.62 -11.73 -16.41
N GLY A 101 -10.30 -10.43 -16.33
CA GLY A 101 -10.24 -9.50 -17.47
C GLY A 101 -8.92 -9.51 -18.25
N GLY A 102 -8.00 -10.46 -17.98
CA GLY A 102 -6.72 -10.62 -18.68
C GLY A 102 -5.63 -9.61 -18.25
N GLN A 103 -5.77 -8.96 -17.07
CA GLN A 103 -4.79 -8.00 -16.57
C GLN A 103 -4.10 -8.51 -15.30
N ARG A 104 -2.83 -8.20 -15.16
CA ARG A 104 -2.07 -8.43 -13.93
C ARG A 104 -2.24 -7.24 -12.98
N GLY A 105 -2.31 -7.53 -11.68
CA GLY A 105 -2.42 -6.51 -10.66
C GLY A 105 -1.60 -6.83 -9.42
N VAL A 106 -1.29 -5.80 -8.64
CA VAL A 106 -0.60 -5.86 -7.35
C VAL A 106 -1.40 -5.13 -6.28
N LEU A 107 -1.39 -5.63 -5.05
CA LEU A 107 -1.98 -4.99 -3.89
C LEU A 107 -0.88 -4.41 -3.00
N LEU A 108 -0.94 -3.11 -2.73
CA LEU A 108 -0.05 -2.42 -1.79
C LEU A 108 -0.82 -2.15 -0.49
N MET A 109 -0.28 -2.61 0.63
CA MET A 109 -0.90 -2.41 1.94
C MET A 109 0.14 -2.33 3.06
N GLN A 110 -0.30 -1.87 4.21
CA GLN A 110 0.46 -1.95 5.45
C GLN A 110 0.14 -3.29 6.16
N SER A 111 1.01 -3.75 7.06
CA SER A 111 0.79 -4.99 7.83
C SER A 111 -0.53 -5.00 8.61
N SER A 112 -1.01 -3.83 9.08
CA SER A 112 -2.33 -3.71 9.73
C SER A 112 -3.48 -4.11 8.81
N GLY A 113 -3.36 -3.82 7.51
CA GLY A 113 -4.38 -4.15 6.52
C GLY A 113 -4.51 -5.63 6.21
N VAL A 114 -3.49 -6.41 6.50
CA VAL A 114 -3.54 -7.88 6.32
C VAL A 114 -4.63 -8.51 7.18
N GLY A 115 -4.89 -7.95 8.37
CA GLY A 115 -5.99 -8.38 9.23
C GLY A 115 -7.37 -8.25 8.57
N ASN A 116 -7.58 -7.22 7.75
CA ASN A 116 -8.83 -7.02 7.01
C ASN A 116 -9.00 -8.04 5.89
N CYS A 117 -7.90 -8.57 5.36
CA CYS A 117 -7.92 -9.49 4.22
C CYS A 117 -8.15 -10.97 4.58
N VAL A 118 -8.07 -11.38 5.86
CA VAL A 118 -7.96 -12.78 6.28
C VAL A 118 -8.97 -13.70 5.58
N ASN A 119 -10.25 -13.33 5.58
CA ASN A 119 -11.28 -14.11 4.89
C ASN A 119 -11.12 -14.06 3.37
N MET A 120 -10.83 -12.88 2.82
CA MET A 120 -10.74 -12.68 1.37
C MET A 120 -9.52 -13.37 0.73
N LEU A 121 -8.47 -13.64 1.49
CA LEU A 121 -7.31 -14.39 1.00
C LEU A 121 -7.69 -15.80 0.52
N SER A 122 -8.83 -16.35 0.99
CA SER A 122 -9.38 -17.62 0.46
C SER A 122 -9.60 -17.62 -1.03
N LEU A 123 -9.84 -16.45 -1.65
CA LEU A 123 -10.03 -16.32 -3.09
C LEU A 123 -8.80 -16.76 -3.88
N THR A 124 -7.59 -16.64 -3.30
CA THR A 124 -6.36 -17.10 -3.96
C THR A 124 -6.38 -18.61 -4.20
N GLN A 125 -6.95 -19.37 -3.27
CA GLN A 125 -7.08 -20.82 -3.35
C GLN A 125 -8.26 -21.25 -4.24
N ILE A 126 -9.38 -20.53 -4.18
CA ILE A 126 -10.61 -20.85 -4.92
C ILE A 126 -10.44 -20.55 -6.41
N PHE A 127 -9.96 -19.33 -6.73
CA PHE A 127 -9.81 -18.89 -8.12
C PHE A 127 -8.45 -19.22 -8.74
N ARG A 128 -7.47 -19.60 -7.94
CA ARG A 128 -6.11 -19.95 -8.39
C ARG A 128 -5.52 -18.88 -9.32
N PHE A 129 -5.68 -17.64 -8.97
CA PHE A 129 -5.18 -16.51 -9.75
C PHE A 129 -3.79 -16.06 -9.24
N PRO A 130 -2.99 -15.43 -10.11
CA PRO A 130 -1.73 -14.82 -9.68
C PRO A 130 -2.02 -13.69 -8.72
N PHE A 131 -1.59 -13.84 -7.48
CA PHE A 131 -1.72 -12.83 -6.45
C PHE A 131 -0.34 -12.38 -6.00
N LEU A 132 -0.08 -11.09 -6.15
CA LEU A 132 1.10 -10.42 -5.61
C LEU A 132 0.66 -9.31 -4.68
N THR A 133 1.24 -9.28 -3.47
CA THR A 133 1.07 -8.17 -2.54
C THR A 133 2.42 -7.72 -1.99
N LEU A 134 2.59 -6.39 -1.87
CA LEU A 134 3.73 -5.77 -1.22
C LEU A 134 3.24 -5.14 0.09
N VAL A 135 3.80 -5.57 1.20
CA VAL A 135 3.34 -5.21 2.54
C VAL A 135 4.43 -4.44 3.27
N THR A 136 4.18 -3.18 3.58
CA THR A 136 5.03 -2.39 4.46
C THR A 136 4.82 -2.80 5.90
N MET A 137 5.86 -3.29 6.54
CA MET A 137 5.76 -3.83 7.89
C MET A 137 5.76 -2.72 8.95
N ARG A 138 4.89 -2.89 9.94
CA ARG A 138 4.83 -2.15 11.19
C ARG A 138 4.81 -3.16 12.34
N GLY A 139 5.11 -2.69 13.54
CA GLY A 139 5.02 -3.52 14.75
C GLY A 139 6.18 -4.49 14.97
N GLU A 140 7.29 -4.35 14.23
CA GLU A 140 8.44 -5.27 14.33
C GLU A 140 9.78 -4.59 14.68
N TRP A 141 9.95 -3.30 14.40
CA TRP A 141 11.21 -2.61 14.64
C TRP A 141 11.00 -1.15 15.05
N GLY A 142 11.39 -0.83 16.29
CA GLY A 142 11.27 0.55 16.78
C GLY A 142 9.84 1.09 16.75
N GLU A 143 8.85 0.23 16.83
CA GLU A 143 7.44 0.62 16.77
C GLU A 143 7.02 1.32 18.07
N PHE A 144 6.59 2.56 17.95
CA PHE A 144 6.09 3.33 19.08
C PHE A 144 4.58 3.12 19.31
N ASN A 145 3.86 2.65 18.28
CA ASN A 145 2.42 2.43 18.37
C ASN A 145 2.13 0.96 18.74
N PRO A 146 1.74 0.66 20.00
CA PRO A 146 1.55 -0.70 20.45
C PRO A 146 0.45 -1.46 19.68
N TRP A 147 -0.48 -0.76 19.02
CA TRP A 147 -1.56 -1.39 18.25
C TRP A 147 -1.06 -2.05 16.96
N GLN A 148 0.11 -1.67 16.49
CA GLN A 148 0.71 -2.27 15.30
C GLN A 148 1.40 -3.61 15.59
N VAL A 149 1.80 -3.84 16.87
CA VAL A 149 2.62 -4.99 17.25
C VAL A 149 1.91 -6.34 17.01
N PRO A 150 0.62 -6.54 17.37
CA PRO A 150 -0.04 -7.82 17.14
C PRO A 150 -0.09 -8.21 15.66
N MET A 151 -0.45 -7.26 14.78
CA MET A 151 -0.48 -7.54 13.34
C MET A 151 0.92 -7.67 12.75
N GLY A 152 1.89 -6.87 13.19
CA GLY A 152 3.28 -7.03 12.79
C GLY A 152 3.81 -8.43 13.03
N SER A 153 3.49 -9.00 14.19
CA SER A 153 3.89 -10.35 14.57
C SER A 153 3.14 -11.45 13.83
N SER A 154 1.88 -11.21 13.42
CA SER A 154 1.00 -12.23 12.84
C SER A 154 1.01 -12.27 11.32
N THR A 155 1.45 -11.20 10.66
CA THR A 155 1.32 -10.98 9.20
C THR A 155 1.87 -12.16 8.39
N ALA A 156 3.09 -12.62 8.65
CA ALA A 156 3.68 -13.74 7.93
C ALA A 156 2.85 -15.02 8.09
N GLY A 157 2.50 -15.36 9.34
CA GLY A 157 1.71 -16.57 9.65
C GLY A 157 0.32 -16.53 9.01
N ILE A 158 -0.33 -15.38 8.92
CA ILE A 158 -1.64 -15.25 8.25
C ILE A 158 -1.52 -15.61 6.77
N PHE A 159 -0.52 -15.09 6.06
CA PHE A 159 -0.30 -15.43 4.66
C PHE A 159 0.04 -16.91 4.47
N GLU A 160 0.94 -17.44 5.28
CA GLU A 160 1.35 -18.86 5.21
C GLU A 160 0.17 -19.81 5.47
N LEU A 161 -0.64 -19.56 6.49
CA LEU A 161 -1.86 -20.31 6.77
C LEU A 161 -2.91 -20.19 5.65
N SER A 162 -2.90 -19.08 4.91
CA SER A 162 -3.75 -18.87 3.73
C SER A 162 -3.18 -19.50 2.46
N GLY A 163 -2.05 -20.23 2.53
CA GLY A 163 -1.39 -20.84 1.38
C GLY A 163 -0.67 -19.85 0.47
N ILE A 164 -0.33 -18.67 0.97
CA ILE A 164 0.40 -17.63 0.26
C ILE A 164 1.87 -17.68 0.67
N LYS A 165 2.77 -17.75 -0.32
CA LYS A 165 4.21 -17.77 -0.06
C LYS A 165 4.66 -16.40 0.44
N VAL A 166 5.50 -16.39 1.47
CA VAL A 166 6.04 -15.19 2.06
C VAL A 166 7.52 -15.04 1.72
N LEU A 167 7.89 -13.90 1.14
CA LEU A 167 9.27 -13.45 0.98
C LEU A 167 9.47 -12.17 1.80
N ARG A 168 10.70 -11.90 2.22
CA ARG A 168 11.00 -10.72 3.04
C ARG A 168 12.22 -9.99 2.50
N ALA A 169 12.14 -8.66 2.44
CA ALA A 169 13.28 -7.79 2.22
C ALA A 169 13.52 -6.94 3.47
N SER A 170 14.72 -7.03 4.04
CA SER A 170 15.12 -6.34 5.27
C SER A 170 16.05 -5.14 5.02
N HIS A 171 16.70 -5.11 3.86
CA HIS A 171 17.63 -4.06 3.45
C HIS A 171 17.30 -3.57 2.03
N ALA A 172 17.61 -2.32 1.72
CA ALA A 172 17.32 -1.71 0.43
C ALA A 172 17.93 -2.50 -0.75
N ALA A 173 19.13 -3.05 -0.58
CA ALA A 173 19.81 -3.83 -1.61
C ALA A 173 19.12 -5.15 -1.97
N GLU A 174 18.27 -5.69 -1.09
CA GLU A 174 17.56 -6.95 -1.32
C GLU A 174 16.22 -6.75 -2.04
N VAL A 175 15.66 -5.55 -1.99
CA VAL A 175 14.28 -5.31 -2.42
C VAL A 175 14.05 -5.69 -3.87
N SER A 176 14.95 -5.28 -4.76
CA SER A 176 14.83 -5.54 -6.19
C SER A 176 14.79 -7.04 -6.49
N GLU A 177 15.75 -7.79 -5.95
CA GLU A 177 15.85 -9.25 -6.14
C GLU A 177 14.61 -9.97 -5.57
N VAL A 178 14.21 -9.62 -4.34
CA VAL A 178 13.08 -10.26 -3.65
C VAL A 178 11.77 -9.98 -4.37
N VAL A 179 11.53 -8.75 -4.81
CA VAL A 179 10.29 -8.38 -5.52
C VAL A 179 10.25 -9.01 -6.91
N GLU A 180 11.37 -9.08 -7.62
CA GLU A 180 11.45 -9.75 -8.92
C GLU A 180 11.16 -11.25 -8.80
N ALA A 181 11.75 -11.92 -7.81
CA ALA A 181 11.46 -13.32 -7.52
C ALA A 181 9.98 -13.54 -7.17
N ALA A 182 9.39 -12.67 -6.35
CA ALA A 182 7.98 -12.73 -5.99
C ALA A 182 7.05 -12.54 -7.20
N ALA A 183 7.34 -11.56 -8.05
CA ALA A 183 6.59 -11.32 -9.28
C ALA A 183 6.68 -12.51 -10.24
N GLY A 184 7.88 -13.11 -10.38
CA GLY A 184 8.07 -14.33 -11.16
C GLY A 184 7.24 -15.50 -10.63
N GLN A 185 7.21 -15.71 -9.32
CA GLN A 185 6.39 -16.75 -8.69
C GLN A 185 4.89 -16.49 -8.87
N ALA A 186 4.45 -15.25 -8.64
CA ALA A 186 3.05 -14.89 -8.78
C ALA A 186 2.57 -15.02 -10.22
N TYR A 187 3.24 -14.35 -11.17
CA TYR A 187 2.70 -14.18 -12.51
C TYR A 187 3.10 -15.28 -13.50
N ASN A 188 4.25 -15.95 -13.31
CA ASN A 188 4.68 -17.00 -14.22
C ASN A 188 4.38 -18.40 -13.69
N ALA A 189 4.37 -18.59 -12.36
CA ALA A 189 4.09 -19.88 -11.73
C ALA A 189 2.69 -19.96 -11.07
N CYS A 190 1.87 -18.91 -11.18
CA CYS A 190 0.55 -18.82 -10.51
C CYS A 190 0.61 -19.15 -9.01
N THR A 191 1.71 -18.80 -8.34
CA THR A 191 1.89 -19.03 -6.91
C THR A 191 1.60 -17.74 -6.17
N PRO A 192 0.51 -17.63 -5.37
CA PRO A 192 0.23 -16.45 -4.58
C PRO A 192 1.41 -16.09 -3.68
N THR A 193 1.88 -14.85 -3.75
CA THR A 193 3.10 -14.44 -3.06
C THR A 193 2.93 -13.07 -2.41
N ALA A 194 3.38 -12.95 -1.15
CA ALA A 194 3.47 -11.72 -0.39
C ALA A 194 4.95 -11.36 -0.16
N VAL A 195 5.30 -10.10 -0.39
CA VAL A 195 6.62 -9.55 -0.03
C VAL A 195 6.44 -8.66 1.20
N LEU A 196 7.13 -8.99 2.28
CA LEU A 196 7.17 -8.19 3.50
C LEU A 196 8.37 -7.24 3.43
N LEU A 197 8.10 -5.94 3.29
CA LEU A 197 9.09 -4.88 3.33
C LEU A 197 9.31 -4.48 4.79
N SER A 198 10.43 -4.86 5.36
CA SER A 198 10.71 -4.71 6.79
C SER A 198 10.57 -3.26 7.27
N GLN A 199 10.11 -3.06 8.48
CA GLN A 199 10.07 -1.74 9.12
C GLN A 199 11.47 -1.12 9.25
N ARG A 200 12.53 -1.90 9.27
CA ARG A 200 13.92 -1.39 9.22
C ARG A 200 14.22 -0.65 7.92
N LEU A 201 13.64 -1.10 6.82
CA LEU A 201 13.77 -0.50 5.51
C LEU A 201 13.01 0.83 5.41
N ILE A 202 11.80 0.89 6.00
CA ILE A 202 10.90 2.04 5.93
C ILE A 202 11.26 3.11 6.97
N GLY A 203 11.88 2.68 8.08
CA GLY A 203 12.21 3.52 9.22
C GLY A 203 11.11 3.59 10.27
N ALA A 204 11.51 3.86 11.52
CA ALA A 204 10.58 4.12 12.60
C ALA A 204 10.06 5.56 12.51
N LYS A 205 8.74 5.75 12.70
CA LYS A 205 8.18 7.11 12.81
C LYS A 205 8.65 7.74 14.12
N VAL A 206 9.21 8.94 14.04
CA VAL A 206 9.55 9.75 15.21
C VAL A 206 8.52 10.88 15.29
N PHE A 207 7.77 10.96 16.39
CA PHE A 207 6.95 12.13 16.67
C PHE A 207 7.83 13.22 17.29
N VAL A 208 8.01 14.31 16.57
CA VAL A 208 8.53 15.54 17.16
C VAL A 208 7.35 16.18 17.92
N LYS A 209 7.50 16.26 19.23
CA LYS A 209 6.55 16.98 20.12
C LYS A 209 6.60 18.46 19.86
#